data_6e63dea8220ae7fd4cbb8843c9957ae6
#
_entry.id   6e63dea8220ae7fd4cbb8843c9957ae6
#
_cell.length_a   1.000
_cell.length_b   1.000
_cell.length_c   1.000
_cell.angle_alpha   90.00
_cell.angle_beta   90.00
_cell.angle_gamma   90.00
#
_symmetry.space_group_name_H-M   'P 1'
#
loop_
_entity.id
_entity.type
_entity.pdbx_description
1 polymer ?
#
loop_
_entity_poly.entity_id
_entity_poly.type
_entity_poly.pdbx_seq_one_letter_code
_entity_poly.pdbx_strand_id
1 'polypeptide(L)'
;MLTDPNGRMPRHSELQLHRHNGGKPFHFVCLPGLVPDAPETFARQLKLLRERGSVVLVTYPYDRFDLDAVIAGVREEIDGAQRAGLAPVLVGLSVGGGIAIELLRRGLEAGKPLPLRGLILVSPLTCTADLSSMLMRVTQPIIAEYGKVGGQPEVALERGRQLFKSLVTRSTASAEASRAAMRWLGWLGPLGLLTPQGFAAWNERRLAGRIQATLDRLPPEGAVQRVMALTHFRGLTGHRGPLTEAPTLILWGTKERQTLDMDGPGTGLLCRPDLACKILPHLEVHWIYDRDGSEVPHASLLKHARAFNPPLARWLLRCAKEEGVGAFRSGVQRIAAVLPAALMAANGRSLA
;
A
#
# COMPACT_ATOMS: atom_id res chain seq x y z
N MET A 1 13.42 -11.92 -17.67
CA MET A 1 12.27 -12.75 -17.33
C MET A 1 12.71 -13.68 -16.22
N LEU A 2 12.03 -13.66 -15.08
CA LEU A 2 12.33 -14.55 -13.95
C LEU A 2 11.45 -15.81 -14.15
N THR A 3 12.04 -16.90 -14.51
CA THR A 3 11.43 -18.24 -14.45
C THR A 3 11.48 -18.74 -12.99
N ASP A 4 10.55 -19.61 -12.61
CA ASP A 4 10.62 -20.31 -11.33
C ASP A 4 11.90 -21.18 -11.27
N PRO A 5 12.30 -21.73 -10.12
CA PRO A 5 13.44 -22.63 -9.99
C PRO A 5 13.39 -23.87 -10.90
N ASN A 6 12.21 -24.20 -11.44
CA ASN A 6 11.95 -25.32 -12.34
C ASN A 6 11.83 -24.89 -13.81
N GLY A 7 12.17 -23.64 -14.15
CA GLY A 7 12.15 -23.12 -15.53
C GLY A 7 10.75 -22.85 -16.09
N ARG A 8 9.70 -22.89 -15.27
CA ARG A 8 8.32 -22.61 -15.71
C ARG A 8 8.03 -21.12 -15.65
N MET A 9 7.38 -20.59 -16.67
CA MET A 9 6.78 -19.26 -16.59
C MET A 9 5.71 -19.27 -15.50
N PRO A 10 5.74 -18.30 -14.53
CA PRO A 10 4.72 -18.24 -13.50
C PRO A 10 3.34 -18.14 -14.16
N ARG A 11 2.40 -18.97 -13.71
CA ARG A 11 1.01 -18.87 -14.16
C ARG A 11 0.45 -17.54 -13.70
N HIS A 12 -0.11 -16.75 -14.62
CA HIS A 12 -0.68 -15.44 -14.33
C HIS A 12 -1.88 -15.48 -13.36
N SER A 13 -2.38 -16.67 -13.06
CA SER A 13 -3.50 -16.96 -12.16
C SER A 13 -3.09 -17.20 -10.68
N GLU A 14 -1.80 -17.23 -10.37
CA GLU A 14 -1.31 -17.53 -9.01
C GLU A 14 -0.72 -16.29 -8.32
N LEU A 15 -0.82 -16.26 -6.98
CA LEU A 15 -0.14 -15.27 -6.15
C LEU A 15 1.37 -15.44 -6.28
N GLN A 16 2.08 -14.38 -6.66
CA GLN A 16 3.53 -14.43 -6.81
C GLN A 16 4.21 -13.76 -5.62
N LEU A 17 5.20 -14.43 -5.05
CA LEU A 17 5.98 -13.97 -3.90
C LEU A 17 7.42 -13.72 -4.31
N HIS A 18 7.80 -12.45 -4.46
CA HIS A 18 9.17 -12.06 -4.78
C HIS A 18 9.98 -11.91 -3.50
N ARG A 19 10.82 -12.91 -3.20
CA ARG A 19 11.60 -12.97 -1.97
C ARG A 19 12.94 -12.29 -2.10
N HIS A 20 13.28 -11.45 -1.13
CA HIS A 20 14.56 -10.78 -1.01
C HIS A 20 15.17 -11.08 0.35
N ASN A 21 16.35 -11.66 0.36
CA ASN A 21 17.10 -11.85 1.59
C ASN A 21 17.54 -10.50 2.16
N GLY A 22 17.55 -10.40 3.47
CA GLY A 22 17.92 -9.17 4.18
C GLY A 22 18.47 -9.47 5.57
N GLY A 23 18.59 -8.44 6.39
CA GLY A 23 19.01 -8.56 7.78
C GLY A 23 18.02 -9.33 8.65
N LYS A 24 18.23 -9.28 9.93
CA LYS A 24 17.31 -9.80 10.98
C LYS A 24 16.95 -8.63 11.90
N PRO A 25 15.86 -8.69 12.67
CA PRO A 25 15.03 -9.89 12.93
C PRO A 25 13.78 -9.98 12.04
N PHE A 26 13.42 -8.93 11.30
CA PHE A 26 12.10 -8.82 10.67
C PHE A 26 11.92 -9.69 9.42
N HIS A 27 10.67 -10.00 9.13
CA HIS A 27 10.22 -10.58 7.86
C HIS A 27 9.05 -9.74 7.33
N PHE A 28 9.32 -8.92 6.33
CA PHE A 28 8.32 -8.02 5.76
C PHE A 28 7.50 -8.71 4.68
N VAL A 29 6.17 -8.69 4.80
CA VAL A 29 5.24 -9.11 3.76
C VAL A 29 4.55 -7.86 3.24
N CYS A 30 4.84 -7.47 2.00
CA CYS A 30 4.44 -6.20 1.41
C CYS A 30 3.33 -6.37 0.37
N LEU A 31 2.16 -5.80 0.67
CA LEU A 31 0.95 -5.83 -0.15
C LEU A 31 0.80 -4.50 -0.90
N PRO A 32 0.78 -4.51 -2.24
CA PRO A 32 0.62 -3.29 -3.04
C PRO A 32 -0.83 -2.79 -3.03
N GLY A 33 -1.05 -1.64 -3.68
CA GLY A 33 -2.38 -1.18 -4.06
C GLY A 33 -2.98 -1.98 -5.22
N LEU A 34 -3.98 -1.40 -5.90
CA LEU A 34 -4.55 -2.03 -7.11
C LEU A 34 -3.50 -2.16 -8.22
N VAL A 35 -2.67 -1.13 -8.37
CA VAL A 35 -1.58 -1.00 -9.35
C VAL A 35 -0.63 0.12 -8.88
N PRO A 36 0.68 0.07 -9.16
CA PRO A 36 1.43 -1.06 -9.73
C PRO A 36 1.63 -2.20 -8.72
N ASP A 37 2.30 -3.27 -9.18
CA ASP A 37 2.64 -4.41 -8.34
C ASP A 37 3.65 -4.05 -7.24
N ALA A 38 3.82 -4.95 -6.24
CA ALA A 38 4.68 -4.67 -5.10
C ALA A 38 6.16 -4.40 -5.47
N PRO A 39 6.79 -5.10 -6.44
CA PRO A 39 8.16 -4.79 -6.83
C PRO A 39 8.38 -3.36 -7.31
N GLU A 40 7.39 -2.77 -7.99
CA GLU A 40 7.42 -1.37 -8.42
C GLU A 40 7.03 -0.44 -7.29
N THR A 41 5.95 -0.78 -6.58
CA THR A 41 5.40 0.02 -5.47
C THR A 41 6.44 0.28 -4.38
N PHE A 42 7.15 -0.77 -3.96
CA PHE A 42 8.12 -0.71 -2.86
C PHE A 42 9.58 -0.59 -3.32
N ALA A 43 9.82 -0.32 -4.61
CA ALA A 43 11.17 -0.28 -5.18
C ALA A 43 12.14 0.64 -4.41
N ARG A 44 11.64 1.77 -3.89
CA ARG A 44 12.43 2.77 -3.17
C ARG A 44 12.52 2.52 -1.65
N GLN A 45 11.69 1.64 -1.11
CA GLN A 45 11.70 1.18 0.29
C GLN A 45 12.50 -0.11 0.45
N LEU A 46 12.67 -0.88 -0.62
CA LEU A 46 13.26 -2.22 -0.59
C LEU A 46 14.62 -2.25 0.11
N LYS A 47 15.51 -1.28 -0.18
CA LYS A 47 16.81 -1.20 0.49
C LYS A 47 16.67 -1.01 2.00
N LEU A 48 15.84 -0.05 2.43
CA LEU A 48 15.57 0.25 3.83
C LEU A 48 15.00 -0.98 4.58
N LEU A 49 14.04 -1.68 3.96
CA LEU A 49 13.44 -2.87 4.56
C LEU A 49 14.44 -4.01 4.65
N ARG A 50 15.25 -4.27 3.59
CA ARG A 50 16.28 -5.32 3.57
C ARG A 50 17.39 -5.11 4.59
N GLU A 51 17.70 -3.89 4.96
CA GLU A 51 18.65 -3.59 6.04
C GLU A 51 18.13 -4.05 7.40
N ARG A 52 16.83 -4.30 7.55
CA ARG A 52 16.14 -4.65 8.80
C ARG A 52 15.58 -6.07 8.81
N GLY A 53 15.37 -6.68 7.66
CA GLY A 53 14.75 -8.00 7.57
C GLY A 53 14.71 -8.55 6.16
N SER A 54 14.30 -9.80 6.03
CA SER A 54 13.91 -10.36 4.73
C SER A 54 12.61 -9.69 4.24
N VAL A 55 12.43 -9.61 2.93
CA VAL A 55 11.30 -8.92 2.32
C VAL A 55 10.63 -9.81 1.29
N VAL A 56 9.33 -9.96 1.39
CA VAL A 56 8.46 -10.61 0.40
C VAL A 56 7.57 -9.55 -0.22
N LEU A 57 7.69 -9.35 -1.52
CA LEU A 57 6.86 -8.45 -2.30
C LEU A 57 5.78 -9.28 -2.99
N VAL A 58 4.52 -9.00 -2.69
CA VAL A 58 3.37 -9.76 -3.17
C VAL A 58 2.86 -9.16 -4.48
N THR A 59 2.80 -9.97 -5.55
CA THR A 59 2.13 -9.62 -6.80
C THR A 59 0.82 -10.40 -6.89
N TYR A 60 -0.28 -9.67 -7.06
CA TYR A 60 -1.59 -10.27 -7.18
C TYR A 60 -1.77 -10.97 -8.55
N PRO A 61 -2.61 -12.01 -8.61
CA PRO A 61 -2.95 -12.65 -9.89
C PRO A 61 -3.47 -11.65 -10.92
N TYR A 62 -3.07 -11.82 -12.18
CA TYR A 62 -3.52 -10.94 -13.27
C TYR A 62 -4.84 -11.41 -13.87
N ASP A 63 -4.96 -12.72 -14.11
CA ASP A 63 -6.09 -13.27 -14.88
C ASP A 63 -7.32 -13.48 -14.00
N ARG A 64 -7.12 -13.79 -12.71
CA ARG A 64 -8.19 -14.07 -11.77
C ARG A 64 -7.80 -13.58 -10.37
N PHE A 65 -8.38 -12.47 -9.97
CA PHE A 65 -8.20 -11.98 -8.61
C PHE A 65 -9.24 -12.61 -7.68
N ASP A 66 -8.78 -13.50 -6.82
CA ASP A 66 -9.56 -14.12 -5.75
C ASP A 66 -9.04 -13.61 -4.40
N LEU A 67 -9.85 -12.83 -3.69
CA LEU A 67 -9.46 -12.24 -2.41
C LEU A 67 -9.17 -13.31 -1.35
N ASP A 68 -9.94 -14.41 -1.35
CA ASP A 68 -9.79 -15.47 -0.35
C ASP A 68 -8.48 -16.22 -0.57
N ALA A 69 -8.14 -16.50 -1.84
CA ALA A 69 -6.86 -17.11 -2.19
C ALA A 69 -5.67 -16.19 -1.85
N VAL A 70 -5.79 -14.88 -2.09
CA VAL A 70 -4.77 -13.88 -1.71
C VAL A 70 -4.58 -13.87 -0.19
N ILE A 71 -5.67 -13.80 0.58
CA ILE A 71 -5.62 -13.80 2.05
C ILE A 71 -5.00 -15.10 2.57
N ALA A 72 -5.37 -16.25 2.02
CA ALA A 72 -4.82 -17.55 2.41
C ALA A 72 -3.31 -17.63 2.15
N GLY A 73 -2.85 -17.21 0.96
CA GLY A 73 -1.43 -17.23 0.61
C GLY A 73 -0.59 -16.25 1.45
N VAL A 74 -1.11 -15.06 1.74
CA VAL A 74 -0.43 -14.10 2.65
C VAL A 74 -0.37 -14.65 4.07
N ARG A 75 -1.43 -15.31 4.55
CA ARG A 75 -1.44 -15.96 5.86
C ARG A 75 -0.40 -17.06 5.94
N GLU A 76 -0.34 -17.93 4.95
CA GLU A 76 0.64 -19.02 4.90
C GLU A 76 2.09 -18.49 4.97
N GLU A 77 2.38 -17.39 4.25
CA GLU A 77 3.69 -16.74 4.31
C GLU A 77 4.03 -16.22 5.71
N ILE A 78 3.08 -15.56 6.39
CA ILE A 78 3.26 -15.07 7.76
C ILE A 78 3.46 -16.23 8.74
N ASP A 79 2.62 -17.26 8.67
CA ASP A 79 2.71 -18.44 9.53
C ASP A 79 4.03 -19.22 9.26
N GLY A 80 4.48 -19.27 8.00
CA GLY A 80 5.77 -19.84 7.61
C GLY A 80 6.95 -19.09 8.20
N ALA A 81 6.94 -17.77 8.13
CA ALA A 81 7.95 -16.91 8.72
C ALA A 81 8.03 -17.09 10.24
N GLN A 82 6.89 -17.16 10.90
CA GLN A 82 6.84 -17.40 12.35
C GLN A 82 7.43 -18.78 12.72
N ARG A 83 7.07 -19.85 11.98
CA ARG A 83 7.65 -21.19 12.19
C ARG A 83 9.17 -21.19 11.99
N ALA A 84 9.69 -20.32 11.14
CA ALA A 84 11.12 -20.14 10.92
C ALA A 84 11.79 -19.24 11.98
N GLY A 85 11.08 -18.82 13.04
CA GLY A 85 11.58 -17.95 14.09
C GLY A 85 11.83 -16.51 13.66
N LEU A 86 11.21 -16.07 12.55
CA LEU A 86 11.27 -14.69 12.08
C LEU A 86 10.14 -13.87 12.72
N ALA A 87 10.32 -12.55 12.74
CA ALA A 87 9.35 -11.59 13.26
C ALA A 87 8.52 -10.96 12.13
N PRO A 88 7.29 -11.47 11.81
CA PRO A 88 6.51 -10.98 10.67
C PRO A 88 6.05 -9.55 10.85
N VAL A 89 6.28 -8.70 9.83
CA VAL A 89 5.75 -7.35 9.71
C VAL A 89 4.92 -7.26 8.44
N LEU A 90 3.64 -6.99 8.60
CA LEU A 90 2.73 -6.84 7.47
C LEU A 90 2.70 -5.38 7.02
N VAL A 91 2.93 -5.15 5.73
CA VAL A 91 2.97 -3.82 5.13
C VAL A 91 1.89 -3.75 4.05
N GLY A 92 0.90 -2.88 4.22
CA GLY A 92 -0.20 -2.71 3.26
C GLY A 92 -0.29 -1.30 2.73
N LEU A 93 -0.32 -1.15 1.40
CA LEU A 93 -0.52 0.14 0.72
C LEU A 93 -1.92 0.19 0.12
N SER A 94 -2.72 1.23 0.44
CA SER A 94 -4.04 1.45 -0.14
C SER A 94 -4.92 0.19 -0.04
N VAL A 95 -5.27 -0.46 -1.14
CA VAL A 95 -6.01 -1.74 -1.18
C VAL A 95 -5.27 -2.85 -0.42
N GLY A 96 -3.94 -2.90 -0.50
CA GLY A 96 -3.13 -3.81 0.32
C GLY A 96 -3.30 -3.58 1.82
N GLY A 97 -3.56 -2.34 2.23
CA GLY A 97 -3.96 -2.00 3.61
C GLY A 97 -5.32 -2.58 3.98
N GLY A 98 -6.30 -2.54 3.06
CA GLY A 98 -7.61 -3.19 3.22
C GLY A 98 -7.50 -4.70 3.33
N ILE A 99 -6.67 -5.33 2.49
CA ILE A 99 -6.38 -6.78 2.57
C ILE A 99 -5.74 -7.13 3.92
N ALA A 100 -4.80 -6.31 4.41
CA ALA A 100 -4.18 -6.52 5.71
C ALA A 100 -5.21 -6.46 6.85
N ILE A 101 -6.11 -5.48 6.84
CA ILE A 101 -7.20 -5.33 7.82
C ILE A 101 -8.17 -6.52 7.74
N GLU A 102 -8.55 -6.92 6.54
CA GLU A 102 -9.45 -8.06 6.32
C GLU A 102 -8.82 -9.37 6.80
N LEU A 103 -7.53 -9.58 6.56
CA LEU A 103 -6.77 -10.74 7.03
C LEU A 103 -6.72 -10.79 8.57
N LEU A 104 -6.45 -9.67 9.23
CA LEU A 104 -6.45 -9.57 10.70
C LEU A 104 -7.83 -9.91 11.27
N ARG A 105 -8.89 -9.32 10.70
CA ARG A 105 -10.26 -9.53 11.15
C ARG A 105 -10.68 -11.00 11.01
N ARG A 106 -10.43 -11.62 9.84
CA ARG A 106 -10.72 -13.05 9.62
C ARG A 106 -9.94 -13.95 10.55
N GLY A 107 -8.70 -13.59 10.87
CA GLY A 107 -7.89 -14.32 11.86
C GLY A 107 -8.53 -14.31 13.24
N LEU A 108 -9.01 -13.16 13.69
CA LEU A 108 -9.72 -13.04 14.98
C LEU A 108 -11.05 -13.81 14.99
N GLU A 109 -11.86 -13.68 13.95
CA GLU A 109 -13.16 -14.38 13.82
C GLU A 109 -12.99 -15.91 13.82
N ALA A 110 -11.88 -16.40 13.24
CA ALA A 110 -11.53 -17.81 13.25
C ALA A 110 -10.86 -18.28 14.57
N GLY A 111 -10.69 -17.40 15.58
CA GLY A 111 -9.95 -17.71 16.80
C GLY A 111 -8.45 -17.97 16.59
N LYS A 112 -7.91 -17.51 15.47
CA LYS A 112 -6.51 -17.67 15.04
C LYS A 112 -5.90 -16.31 14.69
N PRO A 113 -5.65 -15.43 15.69
CA PRO A 113 -5.06 -14.12 15.43
C PRO A 113 -3.70 -14.25 14.73
N LEU A 114 -3.35 -13.25 13.92
CA LEU A 114 -2.05 -13.24 13.24
C LEU A 114 -0.95 -12.87 14.22
N PRO A 115 0.14 -13.63 14.23
CA PRO A 115 1.29 -13.40 15.10
C PRO A 115 2.22 -12.32 14.51
N LEU A 116 1.75 -11.09 14.38
CA LEU A 116 2.53 -10.01 13.82
C LEU A 116 3.47 -9.39 14.85
N ARG A 117 4.67 -9.05 14.39
CA ARG A 117 5.61 -8.18 15.11
C ARG A 117 5.34 -6.71 14.86
N GLY A 118 4.68 -6.38 13.75
CA GLY A 118 4.30 -5.03 13.41
C GLY A 118 3.33 -4.96 12.24
N LEU A 119 2.60 -3.86 12.15
CA LEU A 119 1.69 -3.53 11.06
C LEU A 119 2.03 -2.15 10.52
N ILE A 120 2.24 -2.04 9.22
CA ILE A 120 2.47 -0.77 8.54
C ILE A 120 1.39 -0.57 7.49
N LEU A 121 0.62 0.49 7.63
CA LEU A 121 -0.44 0.86 6.71
C LEU A 121 -0.11 2.19 6.04
N VAL A 122 -0.10 2.23 4.71
CA VAL A 122 0.11 3.46 3.95
C VAL A 122 -1.17 3.78 3.20
N SER A 123 -1.82 4.87 3.60
CA SER A 123 -3.09 5.31 3.00
C SER A 123 -4.11 4.16 2.86
N PRO A 124 -4.44 3.39 3.92
CA PRO A 124 -5.25 2.18 3.79
C PRO A 124 -6.67 2.49 3.32
N LEU A 125 -7.15 1.74 2.32
CA LEU A 125 -8.54 1.69 1.91
C LEU A 125 -9.22 0.52 2.61
N THR A 126 -10.10 0.78 3.58
CA THR A 126 -10.66 -0.29 4.43
C THR A 126 -11.93 -0.92 3.87
N CYS A 127 -12.72 -0.17 3.10
CA CYS A 127 -13.92 -0.63 2.41
C CYS A 127 -14.31 0.31 1.25
N THR A 128 -15.26 -0.08 0.43
CA THR A 128 -15.71 0.75 -0.70
C THR A 128 -16.33 2.08 -0.26
N ALA A 129 -16.95 2.14 0.92
CA ALA A 129 -17.54 3.37 1.46
C ALA A 129 -16.48 4.42 1.89
N ASP A 130 -15.22 4.04 1.95
CA ASP A 130 -14.10 4.96 2.17
C ASP A 130 -13.59 5.63 0.89
N LEU A 131 -14.10 5.26 -0.29
CA LEU A 131 -13.71 5.90 -1.54
C LEU A 131 -14.29 7.31 -1.63
N SER A 132 -13.49 8.27 -2.08
CA SER A 132 -13.99 9.63 -2.36
C SER A 132 -15.11 9.60 -3.38
N SER A 133 -15.98 10.60 -3.36
CA SER A 133 -17.09 10.73 -4.33
C SER A 133 -16.59 10.72 -5.78
N MET A 134 -15.38 11.19 -6.04
CA MET A 134 -14.75 11.15 -7.36
C MET A 134 -14.41 9.71 -7.78
N LEU A 135 -13.79 8.91 -6.91
CA LEU A 135 -13.48 7.51 -7.21
C LEU A 135 -14.74 6.64 -7.23
N MET A 136 -15.70 6.90 -6.36
CA MET A 136 -16.99 6.20 -6.39
C MET A 136 -17.71 6.38 -7.72
N ARG A 137 -17.70 7.57 -8.32
CA ARG A 137 -18.28 7.79 -9.66
C ARG A 137 -17.63 6.94 -10.76
N VAL A 138 -16.38 6.55 -10.60
CA VAL A 138 -15.67 5.71 -11.59
C VAL A 138 -15.82 4.23 -11.26
N THR A 139 -15.77 3.84 -10.00
CA THR A 139 -15.80 2.43 -9.58
C THR A 139 -17.21 1.86 -9.50
N GLN A 140 -18.19 2.64 -9.04
CA GLN A 140 -19.59 2.19 -8.90
C GLN A 140 -20.18 1.65 -10.21
N PRO A 141 -20.02 2.31 -11.38
CA PRO A 141 -20.51 1.76 -12.64
C PRO A 141 -19.83 0.43 -13.04
N ILE A 142 -18.56 0.23 -12.68
CA ILE A 142 -17.85 -1.05 -12.91
C ILE A 142 -18.51 -2.14 -12.06
N ILE A 143 -18.70 -1.86 -10.77
CA ILE A 143 -19.32 -2.79 -9.83
C ILE A 143 -20.77 -3.12 -10.25
N ALA A 144 -21.56 -2.10 -10.61
CA ALA A 144 -22.97 -2.27 -10.98
C ALA A 144 -23.15 -3.09 -12.27
N GLU A 145 -22.31 -2.89 -13.29
CA GLU A 145 -22.46 -3.58 -14.57
C GLU A 145 -21.86 -4.98 -14.57
N TYR A 146 -20.73 -5.20 -13.88
CA TYR A 146 -20.08 -6.51 -13.87
C TYR A 146 -20.79 -7.54 -12.99
N GLY A 147 -21.35 -7.11 -11.86
CA GLY A 147 -22.06 -7.99 -10.90
C GLY A 147 -23.54 -8.23 -11.20
N LYS A 148 -24.12 -7.57 -12.22
CA LYS A 148 -25.56 -7.57 -12.49
C LYS A 148 -25.95 -8.64 -13.52
N VAL A 149 -27.00 -9.41 -13.22
CA VAL A 149 -27.65 -10.27 -14.22
C VAL A 149 -28.25 -9.39 -15.32
N GLY A 150 -27.79 -9.61 -16.57
CA GLY A 150 -28.16 -8.74 -17.71
C GLY A 150 -27.40 -7.42 -17.80
N GLY A 151 -26.35 -7.23 -17.01
CA GLY A 151 -25.42 -6.11 -17.15
C GLY A 151 -24.61 -6.19 -18.44
N GLN A 152 -23.91 -5.10 -18.75
CA GLN A 152 -23.04 -5.00 -19.93
C GLN A 152 -21.56 -5.19 -19.52
N PRO A 153 -21.06 -6.43 -19.49
CA PRO A 153 -19.70 -6.71 -19.04
C PRO A 153 -18.64 -5.96 -19.86
N GLU A 154 -18.84 -5.76 -21.16
CA GLU A 154 -17.91 -5.02 -22.03
C GLU A 154 -17.74 -3.56 -21.57
N VAL A 155 -18.82 -2.93 -21.11
CA VAL A 155 -18.77 -1.56 -20.56
C VAL A 155 -17.97 -1.53 -19.26
N ALA A 156 -18.17 -2.52 -18.38
CA ALA A 156 -17.40 -2.64 -17.14
C ALA A 156 -15.91 -2.87 -17.43
N LEU A 157 -15.58 -3.72 -18.40
CA LEU A 157 -14.21 -4.03 -18.81
C LEU A 157 -13.48 -2.79 -19.35
N GLU A 158 -14.12 -2.03 -20.24
CA GLU A 158 -13.52 -0.81 -20.78
C GLU A 158 -13.32 0.28 -19.69
N ARG A 159 -14.30 0.46 -18.80
CA ARG A 159 -14.16 1.39 -17.66
C ARG A 159 -13.07 0.95 -16.69
N GLY A 160 -12.97 -0.35 -16.40
CA GLY A 160 -11.89 -0.92 -15.60
C GLY A 160 -10.53 -0.63 -16.19
N ARG A 161 -10.36 -0.87 -17.48
CA ARG A 161 -9.14 -0.57 -18.24
C ARG A 161 -8.78 0.92 -18.17
N GLN A 162 -9.73 1.80 -18.37
CA GLN A 162 -9.52 3.27 -18.30
C GLN A 162 -9.12 3.70 -16.88
N LEU A 163 -9.76 3.17 -15.83
CA LEU A 163 -9.40 3.44 -14.45
C LEU A 163 -7.92 3.06 -14.20
N PHE A 164 -7.52 1.83 -14.53
CA PHE A 164 -6.15 1.36 -14.31
C PHE A 164 -5.14 2.16 -15.12
N LYS A 165 -5.44 2.49 -16.39
CA LYS A 165 -4.61 3.37 -17.21
C LYS A 165 -4.42 4.74 -16.53
N SER A 166 -5.47 5.33 -15.97
CA SER A 166 -5.37 6.61 -15.26
C SER A 166 -4.51 6.52 -13.99
N LEU A 167 -4.63 5.44 -13.21
CA LEU A 167 -3.83 5.20 -12.02
C LEU A 167 -2.34 5.03 -12.36
N VAL A 168 -2.02 4.26 -13.40
CA VAL A 168 -0.64 4.09 -13.89
C VAL A 168 -0.07 5.41 -14.40
N THR A 169 -0.83 6.17 -15.19
CA THR A 169 -0.39 7.49 -15.69
C THR A 169 -0.05 8.43 -14.55
N ARG A 170 -0.86 8.48 -13.49
CA ARG A 170 -0.56 9.27 -12.28
C ARG A 170 0.72 8.79 -11.59
N SER A 171 0.94 7.48 -11.50
CA SER A 171 2.15 6.90 -10.90
C SER A 171 3.42 7.18 -11.71
N THR A 172 3.29 7.33 -13.05
CA THR A 172 4.40 7.57 -13.98
C THR A 172 4.61 9.03 -14.39
N ALA A 173 3.77 9.95 -13.92
CA ALA A 173 3.82 11.37 -14.32
C ALA A 173 5.21 12.03 -14.09
N SER A 174 6.00 11.57 -13.10
CA SER A 174 7.38 12.03 -12.89
C SER A 174 8.35 11.60 -14.00
N ALA A 175 7.99 10.58 -14.81
CA ALA A 175 8.84 10.14 -15.91
C ALA A 175 8.87 11.15 -17.07
N GLU A 176 7.89 12.06 -17.17
CA GLU A 176 7.91 13.13 -18.19
C GLU A 176 8.92 14.22 -17.84
N ALA A 177 9.03 14.61 -16.56
CA ALA A 177 10.08 15.50 -16.11
C ALA A 177 11.47 14.86 -16.32
N SER A 178 11.60 13.54 -16.07
CA SER A 178 12.82 12.80 -16.36
C SER A 178 13.13 12.70 -17.84
N ARG A 179 12.13 12.67 -18.73
CA ARG A 179 12.33 12.75 -20.20
C ARG A 179 12.88 14.11 -20.63
N ALA A 180 12.42 15.20 -20.03
CA ALA A 180 12.95 16.53 -20.28
C ALA A 180 14.41 16.64 -19.83
N ALA A 181 14.73 16.15 -18.63
CA ALA A 181 16.11 16.10 -18.12
C ALA A 181 17.02 15.24 -19.01
N MET A 182 16.53 14.08 -19.51
CA MET A 182 17.30 13.23 -20.42
C MET A 182 17.54 13.85 -21.80
N ARG A 183 16.60 14.68 -22.33
CA ARG A 183 16.84 15.43 -23.58
C ARG A 183 17.98 16.44 -23.40
N TRP A 184 18.04 17.09 -22.24
CA TRP A 184 19.12 18.01 -21.93
C TRP A 184 20.45 17.27 -21.74
N LEU A 185 20.46 16.08 -21.13
CA LEU A 185 21.63 15.21 -20.93
C LEU A 185 22.00 14.44 -22.22
N GLY A 186 21.10 14.32 -23.19
CA GLY A 186 21.35 13.65 -24.47
C GLY A 186 22.48 14.29 -25.28
N TRP A 187 22.76 15.56 -25.05
CA TRP A 187 23.92 16.27 -25.58
C TRP A 187 25.26 15.70 -25.05
N LEU A 188 25.28 15.13 -23.84
CA LEU A 188 26.46 14.50 -23.24
C LEU A 188 26.63 13.03 -23.68
N GLY A 189 25.73 12.48 -24.51
CA GLY A 189 25.78 11.09 -24.95
C GLY A 189 25.82 10.09 -23.78
N PRO A 190 26.56 8.96 -23.91
CA PRO A 190 26.67 7.97 -22.85
C PRO A 190 27.26 8.50 -21.53
N LEU A 191 28.09 9.53 -21.58
CA LEU A 191 28.67 10.18 -20.41
C LEU A 191 27.63 10.86 -19.53
N GLY A 192 26.50 11.30 -20.11
CA GLY A 192 25.36 11.84 -19.34
C GLY A 192 24.79 10.85 -18.33
N LEU A 193 24.83 9.54 -18.61
CA LEU A 193 24.41 8.49 -17.69
C LEU A 193 25.33 8.31 -16.48
N LEU A 194 26.59 8.74 -16.59
CA LEU A 194 27.54 8.68 -15.48
C LEU A 194 27.32 9.80 -14.46
N THR A 195 26.50 10.82 -14.81
CA THR A 195 26.13 11.85 -13.84
C THR A 195 25.05 11.33 -12.88
N PRO A 196 25.01 11.80 -11.60
CA PRO A 196 23.95 11.43 -10.65
C PRO A 196 22.55 11.71 -11.19
N GLN A 197 22.37 12.81 -11.94
CA GLN A 197 21.10 13.20 -12.55
C GLN A 197 20.71 12.25 -13.72
N GLY A 198 21.67 11.90 -14.58
CA GLY A 198 21.44 10.96 -15.68
C GLY A 198 21.09 9.56 -15.19
N PHE A 199 21.81 9.08 -14.17
CA PHE A 199 21.52 7.80 -13.55
C PHE A 199 20.14 7.79 -12.85
N ALA A 200 19.79 8.87 -12.16
CA ALA A 200 18.45 9.02 -11.57
C ALA A 200 17.35 9.02 -12.63
N ALA A 201 17.51 9.78 -13.71
CA ALA A 201 16.58 9.84 -14.82
C ALA A 201 16.41 8.47 -15.53
N TRP A 202 17.51 7.75 -15.71
CA TRP A 202 17.48 6.39 -16.27
C TRP A 202 16.70 5.41 -15.37
N ASN A 203 16.94 5.44 -14.05
CA ASN A 203 16.19 4.62 -13.09
C ASN A 203 14.70 4.94 -13.09
N GLU A 204 14.33 6.22 -13.18
CA GLU A 204 12.90 6.64 -13.28
C GLU A 204 12.26 6.09 -14.55
N ARG A 205 12.93 6.19 -15.71
CA ARG A 205 12.42 5.63 -16.96
C ARG A 205 12.26 4.11 -16.90
N ARG A 206 13.26 3.41 -16.34
CA ARG A 206 13.19 1.96 -16.16
C ARG A 206 12.02 1.56 -15.26
N LEU A 207 11.80 2.30 -14.18
CA LEU A 207 10.70 2.07 -13.27
C LEU A 207 9.34 2.35 -13.93
N ALA A 208 9.22 3.46 -14.65
CA ALA A 208 8.01 3.79 -15.42
C ALA A 208 7.71 2.72 -16.48
N GLY A 209 8.72 2.21 -17.18
CA GLY A 209 8.56 1.10 -18.14
C GLY A 209 8.05 -0.18 -17.47
N ARG A 210 8.52 -0.51 -16.26
CA ARG A 210 8.03 -1.67 -15.51
C ARG A 210 6.58 -1.49 -15.06
N ILE A 211 6.20 -0.29 -14.59
CA ILE A 211 4.82 0.03 -14.22
C ILE A 211 3.91 -0.10 -15.43
N GLN A 212 4.33 0.41 -16.59
CA GLN A 212 3.56 0.25 -17.83
C GLN A 212 3.44 -1.22 -18.23
N ALA A 213 4.50 -2.01 -18.13
CA ALA A 213 4.47 -3.44 -18.40
C ALA A 213 3.54 -4.22 -17.45
N THR A 214 3.31 -3.74 -16.22
CA THR A 214 2.28 -4.30 -15.33
C THR A 214 0.89 -4.07 -15.91
N LEU A 215 0.61 -2.86 -16.42
CA LEU A 215 -0.68 -2.55 -17.04
C LEU A 215 -0.91 -3.39 -18.31
N ASP A 216 0.14 -3.56 -19.14
CA ASP A 216 0.06 -4.32 -20.39
C ASP A 216 -0.19 -5.82 -20.14
N ARG A 217 0.24 -6.33 -18.98
CA ARG A 217 0.00 -7.73 -18.56
C ARG A 217 -1.35 -7.96 -17.89
N LEU A 218 -1.99 -6.89 -17.37
CA LEU A 218 -3.26 -6.99 -16.67
C LEU A 218 -4.41 -6.97 -17.68
N PRO A 219 -5.11 -8.10 -17.91
CA PRO A 219 -6.27 -8.12 -18.78
C PRO A 219 -7.41 -7.29 -18.20
N PRO A 220 -8.36 -6.82 -19.03
CA PRO A 220 -9.51 -6.05 -18.56
C PRO A 220 -10.32 -6.75 -17.47
N GLU A 221 -10.51 -8.06 -17.59
CA GLU A 221 -11.19 -8.90 -16.59
C GLU A 221 -10.48 -8.86 -15.24
N GLY A 222 -9.16 -9.01 -15.23
CA GLY A 222 -8.37 -8.95 -14.00
C GLY A 222 -8.42 -7.56 -13.35
N ALA A 223 -8.44 -6.49 -14.15
CA ALA A 223 -8.63 -5.14 -13.65
C ALA A 223 -9.99 -4.97 -12.96
N VAL A 224 -11.07 -5.44 -13.59
CA VAL A 224 -12.42 -5.39 -13.03
C VAL A 224 -12.53 -6.24 -11.78
N GLN A 225 -11.98 -7.47 -11.77
CA GLN A 225 -12.01 -8.35 -10.60
C GLN A 225 -11.29 -7.74 -9.40
N ARG A 226 -10.17 -7.02 -9.60
CA ARG A 226 -9.51 -6.26 -8.53
C ARG A 226 -10.39 -5.14 -7.97
N VAL A 227 -11.19 -4.47 -8.82
CA VAL A 227 -12.19 -3.49 -8.36
C VAL A 227 -13.31 -4.19 -7.61
N MET A 228 -13.84 -5.31 -8.13
CA MET A 228 -14.89 -6.10 -7.48
C MET A 228 -14.47 -6.60 -6.10
N ALA A 229 -13.19 -6.96 -5.91
CA ALA A 229 -12.67 -7.39 -4.62
C ALA A 229 -12.86 -6.35 -3.50
N LEU A 230 -12.91 -5.06 -3.84
CA LEU A 230 -13.17 -3.99 -2.86
C LEU A 230 -14.55 -4.14 -2.20
N THR A 231 -15.52 -4.73 -2.90
CA THR A 231 -16.88 -4.96 -2.35
C THR A 231 -16.90 -6.03 -1.26
N HIS A 232 -15.86 -6.85 -1.18
CA HIS A 232 -15.71 -7.89 -0.16
C HIS A 232 -14.99 -7.39 1.09
N PHE A 233 -14.46 -6.16 1.09
CA PHE A 233 -13.88 -5.57 2.28
C PHE A 233 -14.99 -5.11 3.22
N ARG A 234 -15.08 -5.74 4.39
CA ARG A 234 -16.09 -5.42 5.40
C ARG A 234 -15.72 -4.17 6.22
N GLY A 235 -14.50 -3.67 6.06
CA GLY A 235 -14.01 -2.49 6.75
C GLY A 235 -13.88 -2.67 8.26
N LEU A 236 -13.97 -1.55 8.95
CA LEU A 236 -13.84 -1.48 10.41
C LEU A 236 -15.17 -1.22 11.12
N THR A 237 -16.25 -1.00 10.37
CA THR A 237 -17.58 -0.70 10.93
C THR A 237 -18.10 -1.89 11.75
N GLY A 238 -18.51 -1.61 12.97
CA GLY A 238 -19.03 -2.64 13.88
C GLY A 238 -17.99 -3.55 14.51
N HIS A 239 -16.71 -3.40 14.15
CA HIS A 239 -15.64 -4.14 14.81
C HIS A 239 -15.47 -3.66 16.25
N ARG A 240 -15.34 -4.60 17.19
CA ARG A 240 -15.16 -4.33 18.63
C ARG A 240 -13.85 -4.94 19.13
N GLY A 241 -13.11 -4.14 19.87
CA GLY A 241 -11.83 -4.56 20.45
C GLY A 241 -10.64 -4.49 19.48
N PRO A 242 -9.44 -4.88 19.92
CA PRO A 242 -8.24 -4.78 19.11
C PRO A 242 -8.23 -5.74 17.93
N LEU A 243 -7.83 -5.24 16.75
CA LEU A 243 -7.51 -6.06 15.57
C LEU A 243 -6.18 -6.79 15.74
N THR A 244 -5.23 -6.14 16.43
CA THR A 244 -3.92 -6.67 16.72
C THR A 244 -3.31 -5.89 17.89
N GLU A 245 -2.52 -6.58 18.71
CA GLU A 245 -1.68 -5.95 19.73
C GLU A 245 -0.30 -5.57 19.18
N ALA A 246 -0.02 -5.83 17.92
CA ALA A 246 1.24 -5.45 17.31
C ALA A 246 1.37 -3.92 17.17
N PRO A 247 2.57 -3.35 17.37
CA PRO A 247 2.84 -1.97 17.03
C PRO A 247 2.38 -1.65 15.62
N THR A 248 1.63 -0.56 15.46
CA THR A 248 1.05 -0.18 14.17
C THR A 248 1.50 1.21 13.77
N LEU A 249 1.94 1.36 12.52
CA LEU A 249 2.26 2.62 11.89
C LEU A 249 1.27 2.91 10.77
N ILE A 250 0.62 4.07 10.80
CA ILE A 250 -0.18 4.56 9.67
C ILE A 250 0.49 5.80 9.08
N LEU A 251 0.70 5.79 7.77
CA LEU A 251 1.25 6.90 6.99
C LEU A 251 0.19 7.41 6.02
N TRP A 252 -0.27 8.64 6.20
CA TRP A 252 -1.24 9.29 5.33
C TRP A 252 -0.55 10.33 4.43
N GLY A 253 -0.87 10.36 3.14
CA GLY A 253 -0.58 11.51 2.31
C GLY A 253 -1.49 12.69 2.67
N THR A 254 -1.06 13.91 2.42
CA THR A 254 -1.86 15.10 2.78
C THR A 254 -2.98 15.41 1.79
N LYS A 255 -2.94 14.82 0.57
CA LYS A 255 -4.02 14.91 -0.45
C LYS A 255 -4.96 13.71 -0.46
N GLU A 256 -5.12 13.00 0.66
CA GLU A 256 -5.96 11.80 0.74
C GLU A 256 -7.41 12.06 0.28
N ARG A 257 -8.00 13.20 0.58
CA ARG A 257 -9.38 13.57 0.21
C ARG A 257 -9.67 13.51 -1.31
N GLN A 258 -8.65 13.47 -2.15
CA GLN A 258 -8.82 13.25 -3.58
C GLN A 258 -9.15 11.77 -3.93
N THR A 259 -8.77 10.86 -3.05
CA THR A 259 -8.90 9.40 -3.26
C THR A 259 -9.81 8.76 -2.23
N LEU A 260 -9.70 9.17 -0.97
CA LEU A 260 -10.46 8.62 0.15
C LEU A 260 -11.43 9.66 0.72
N ASP A 261 -12.56 9.19 1.19
CA ASP A 261 -13.44 9.94 2.07
C ASP A 261 -12.87 9.88 3.50
N MET A 262 -12.24 10.97 3.92
CA MET A 262 -11.59 11.05 5.24
C MET A 262 -12.60 11.06 6.41
N ASP A 263 -13.88 11.18 6.12
CA ASP A 263 -14.99 11.05 7.07
C ASP A 263 -15.73 9.71 6.89
N GLY A 264 -15.25 8.85 5.97
CA GLY A 264 -15.76 7.53 5.70
C GLY A 264 -15.67 6.58 6.89
N PRO A 265 -16.43 5.46 6.87
CA PRO A 265 -16.62 4.63 8.06
C PRO A 265 -15.35 3.97 8.57
N GLY A 266 -14.41 3.66 7.72
CA GLY A 266 -13.14 3.07 8.11
C GLY A 266 -11.99 4.09 8.14
N THR A 267 -11.83 4.86 7.07
CA THR A 267 -10.81 5.90 7.00
C THR A 267 -11.00 6.95 8.07
N GLY A 268 -12.22 7.46 8.27
CA GLY A 268 -12.54 8.44 9.31
C GLY A 268 -12.28 7.91 10.73
N LEU A 269 -12.47 6.61 10.95
CA LEU A 269 -12.13 5.98 12.23
C LEU A 269 -10.60 5.96 12.44
N LEU A 270 -9.83 5.55 11.42
CA LEU A 270 -8.36 5.48 11.49
C LEU A 270 -7.69 6.86 11.59
N CYS A 271 -8.36 7.91 11.12
CA CYS A 271 -7.87 9.29 11.21
C CYS A 271 -8.12 9.94 12.58
N ARG A 272 -8.95 9.34 13.42
CA ARG A 272 -9.25 9.81 14.78
C ARG A 272 -8.53 8.95 15.81
N PRO A 273 -7.42 9.44 16.41
CA PRO A 273 -6.56 8.63 17.28
C PRO A 273 -7.31 8.01 18.48
N ASP A 274 -8.26 8.74 19.05
CA ASP A 274 -9.10 8.31 20.18
C ASP A 274 -9.98 7.10 19.85
N LEU A 275 -10.43 6.98 18.60
CA LEU A 275 -11.18 5.82 18.09
C LEU A 275 -10.26 4.73 17.56
N ALA A 276 -9.24 5.12 16.80
CA ALA A 276 -8.30 4.19 16.20
C ALA A 276 -7.55 3.36 17.25
N CYS A 277 -7.17 3.96 18.40
CA CYS A 277 -6.50 3.25 19.50
C CYS A 277 -7.35 2.15 20.14
N LYS A 278 -8.68 2.18 19.99
CA LYS A 278 -9.55 1.07 20.45
C LYS A 278 -9.40 -0.19 19.59
N ILE A 279 -8.96 -0.02 18.36
CA ILE A 279 -8.79 -1.08 17.35
C ILE A 279 -7.33 -1.43 17.14
N LEU A 280 -6.45 -0.45 17.28
CA LEU A 280 -4.99 -0.55 17.14
C LEU A 280 -4.33 0.10 18.37
N PRO A 281 -4.22 -0.60 19.50
CA PRO A 281 -3.80 -0.02 20.78
C PRO A 281 -2.43 0.65 20.74
N HIS A 282 -1.51 0.12 19.93
CA HIS A 282 -0.14 0.63 19.79
C HIS A 282 0.05 1.38 18.48
N LEU A 283 -0.85 2.34 18.20
CA LEU A 283 -0.90 3.08 16.96
C LEU A 283 -0.01 4.33 16.98
N GLU A 284 0.74 4.52 15.90
CA GLU A 284 1.43 5.76 15.54
C GLU A 284 0.94 6.23 14.16
N VAL A 285 0.56 7.50 14.03
CA VAL A 285 0.02 8.08 12.80
C VAL A 285 0.88 9.25 12.36
N HIS A 286 1.24 9.29 11.07
CA HIS A 286 1.92 10.43 10.45
C HIS A 286 1.20 10.90 9.20
N TRP A 287 1.04 12.22 9.09
CA TRP A 287 0.69 12.92 7.87
C TRP A 287 1.97 13.32 7.13
N ILE A 288 2.06 12.92 5.88
CA ILE A 288 3.29 13.06 5.10
C ILE A 288 3.20 14.28 4.18
N TYR A 289 4.12 15.19 4.39
CA TYR A 289 4.39 16.34 3.53
C TYR A 289 5.70 16.11 2.78
N ASP A 290 5.85 16.68 1.59
CA ASP A 290 7.15 16.70 0.94
C ASP A 290 8.10 17.66 1.66
N ARG A 291 9.37 17.63 1.30
CA ARG A 291 10.42 18.42 2.00
C ARG A 291 10.24 19.93 1.88
N ASP A 292 9.63 20.37 0.78
CA ASP A 292 9.29 21.78 0.54
C ASP A 292 7.95 22.21 1.18
N GLY A 293 7.32 21.32 1.97
CA GLY A 293 6.02 21.54 2.58
C GLY A 293 4.84 21.30 1.65
N SER A 294 5.09 20.87 0.40
CA SER A 294 4.01 20.56 -0.54
C SER A 294 3.24 19.32 -0.11
N GLU A 295 1.99 19.26 -0.55
CA GLU A 295 1.09 18.17 -0.23
C GLU A 295 1.43 16.90 -1.03
N VAL A 296 1.33 15.75 -0.36
CA VAL A 296 1.63 14.44 -0.91
C VAL A 296 0.34 13.69 -1.27
N PRO A 297 0.21 13.18 -2.51
CA PRO A 297 -0.95 12.41 -2.94
C PRO A 297 -1.09 11.07 -2.22
N HIS A 298 -2.31 10.50 -2.32
CA HIS A 298 -2.66 9.16 -1.81
C HIS A 298 -1.62 8.11 -2.20
N ALA A 299 -1.18 7.33 -1.20
CA ALA A 299 -0.34 6.14 -1.39
C ALA A 299 0.93 6.39 -2.25
N SER A 300 1.43 7.62 -2.31
CA SER A 300 2.50 8.04 -3.22
C SER A 300 3.91 7.64 -2.74
N LEU A 301 4.01 6.43 -2.18
CA LEU A 301 5.21 5.86 -1.57
C LEU A 301 6.41 5.84 -2.53
N LEU A 302 6.15 5.52 -3.79
CA LEU A 302 7.16 5.46 -4.83
C LEU A 302 7.70 6.84 -5.19
N LYS A 303 6.81 7.80 -5.43
CA LYS A 303 7.16 9.14 -5.92
C LYS A 303 7.76 10.01 -4.81
N HIS A 304 7.19 9.93 -3.61
CA HIS A 304 7.59 10.73 -2.44
C HIS A 304 8.37 9.91 -1.40
N ALA A 305 9.18 8.94 -1.86
CA ALA A 305 9.95 8.07 -0.96
C ALA A 305 10.81 8.84 0.05
N ARG A 306 11.31 10.02 -0.33
CA ARG A 306 12.12 10.88 0.57
C ARG A 306 11.31 11.43 1.75
N ALA A 307 9.98 11.52 1.60
CA ALA A 307 9.09 11.95 2.67
C ALA A 307 8.60 10.76 3.52
N PHE A 308 8.29 9.61 2.89
CA PHE A 308 7.81 8.42 3.58
C PHE A 308 8.91 7.64 4.33
N ASN A 309 10.12 7.54 3.78
CA ASN A 309 11.18 6.70 4.35
C ASN A 309 11.65 7.13 5.75
N PRO A 310 11.78 8.42 6.10
CA PRO A 310 12.25 8.81 7.42
C PRO A 310 11.34 8.36 8.57
N PRO A 311 10.01 8.59 8.57
CA PRO A 311 9.13 8.08 9.64
C PRO A 311 9.12 6.55 9.68
N LEU A 312 9.11 5.87 8.53
CA LEU A 312 9.21 4.42 8.44
C LEU A 312 10.51 3.91 9.10
N ALA A 313 11.66 4.50 8.78
CA ALA A 313 12.93 4.10 9.34
C ALA A 313 12.99 4.30 10.87
N ARG A 314 12.48 5.43 11.38
CA ARG A 314 12.43 5.70 12.82
C ARG A 314 11.55 4.70 13.55
N TRP A 315 10.38 4.37 12.99
CA TRP A 315 9.47 3.39 13.58
C TRP A 315 10.12 1.99 13.63
N LEU A 316 10.73 1.53 12.53
CA LEU A 316 11.43 0.26 12.48
C LEU A 316 12.60 0.18 13.48
N LEU A 317 13.32 1.28 13.70
CA LEU A 317 14.39 1.35 14.70
C LEU A 317 13.86 1.18 16.12
N ARG A 318 12.70 1.75 16.45
CA ARG A 318 12.08 1.57 17.76
C ARG A 318 11.63 0.13 17.98
N CYS A 319 10.90 -0.44 17.01
CA CYS A 319 10.45 -1.84 17.09
C CYS A 319 11.62 -2.84 17.25
N ALA A 320 12.79 -2.57 16.64
CA ALA A 320 13.96 -3.41 16.80
C ALA A 320 14.63 -3.28 18.17
N LYS A 321 14.62 -2.09 18.78
CA LYS A 321 15.21 -1.87 20.13
C LYS A 321 14.38 -2.51 21.26
N GLU A 322 13.08 -2.60 21.07
CA GLU A 322 12.17 -3.18 22.07
C GLU A 322 12.28 -4.70 22.19
N GLU A 323 12.97 -5.37 21.28
CA GLU A 323 13.36 -6.78 21.43
C GLU A 323 14.41 -7.02 22.53
N GLY A 324 15.23 -5.99 22.84
CA GLY A 324 16.25 -6.06 23.91
C GLY A 324 15.71 -5.79 25.32
N VAL A 325 14.49 -5.31 25.45
CA VAL A 325 13.85 -4.98 26.74
C VAL A 325 12.48 -5.64 26.78
N GLY A 326 12.40 -6.80 27.41
CA GLY A 326 11.16 -7.56 27.55
C GLY A 326 10.01 -6.69 28.07
N ALA A 327 8.85 -6.84 27.42
CA ALA A 327 7.57 -6.22 27.70
C ALA A 327 7.39 -4.78 27.17
N PHE A 328 6.58 -4.68 26.15
CA PHE A 328 5.87 -3.46 25.82
C PHE A 328 5.07 -3.04 27.06
N ARG A 329 5.62 -2.13 27.86
CA ARG A 329 4.81 -1.49 28.89
C ARG A 329 3.80 -0.62 28.18
N SER A 330 2.53 -0.87 28.43
CA SER A 330 1.41 0.02 28.11
C SER A 330 1.74 1.43 28.58
N GLY A 331 2.31 2.23 27.72
CA GLY A 331 2.83 3.54 28.05
C GLY A 331 2.50 4.53 26.97
N VAL A 332 1.42 5.27 27.24
CA VAL A 332 1.20 6.64 26.79
C VAL A 332 1.39 6.91 25.30
N GLN A 333 0.25 7.10 24.66
CA GLN A 333 0.04 7.80 23.41
C GLN A 333 1.14 8.85 23.11
N ARG A 334 2.08 8.53 22.24
CA ARG A 334 2.88 9.56 21.58
C ARG A 334 2.19 9.94 20.27
N ILE A 335 1.16 10.75 20.41
CA ILE A 335 0.55 11.44 19.27
C ILE A 335 1.55 12.52 18.85
N ALA A 336 2.44 12.21 17.94
CA ALA A 336 3.16 13.22 17.19
C ALA A 336 2.25 13.69 16.04
N ALA A 337 1.08 14.25 16.40
CA ALA A 337 0.27 15.01 15.48
C ALA A 337 0.95 16.38 15.32
N VAL A 338 1.91 16.46 14.41
CA VAL A 338 2.28 17.76 13.83
C VAL A 338 1.16 18.07 12.82
N LEU A 339 0.00 18.45 13.35
CA LEU A 339 -1.03 19.13 12.57
C LEU A 339 -0.53 20.57 12.37
N PRO A 340 -0.34 21.05 11.13
CA PRO A 340 -0.17 22.46 10.91
C PRO A 340 -1.43 23.18 11.41
N ALA A 341 -1.25 24.30 12.10
CA ALA A 341 -2.34 25.14 12.65
C ALA A 341 -3.42 25.53 11.61
N ALA A 342 -3.11 25.45 10.33
CA ALA A 342 -4.04 25.67 9.21
C ALA A 342 -5.18 24.64 9.10
N LEU A 343 -5.00 23.40 9.57
CA LEU A 343 -6.09 22.40 9.51
C LEU A 343 -7.07 22.54 10.68
N MET A 344 -6.64 23.10 11.80
CA MET A 344 -7.53 23.42 12.94
C MET A 344 -8.45 24.60 12.64
N ALA A 345 -8.03 25.54 11.79
CA ALA A 345 -8.84 26.70 11.42
C ALA A 345 -9.96 26.36 10.40
N ALA A 346 -9.83 25.29 9.63
CA ALA A 346 -10.83 24.89 8.64
C ALA A 346 -12.04 24.17 9.26
N ASN A 347 -11.88 23.51 10.41
CA ASN A 347 -12.97 22.81 11.11
C ASN A 347 -13.77 23.70 12.07
N GLY A 348 -13.33 24.94 12.31
CA GLY A 348 -13.99 25.89 13.22
C GLY A 348 -15.03 26.81 12.58
N ARG A 349 -15.33 26.70 11.27
CA ARG A 349 -16.25 27.60 10.56
C ARG A 349 -17.53 26.94 10.02
N SER A 350 -18.08 25.98 10.72
CA SER A 350 -19.41 25.49 10.39
C SER A 350 -20.19 25.07 11.62
N LEU A 351 -20.45 26.00 12.50
CA LEU A 351 -21.53 25.99 13.50
C LEU A 351 -21.74 27.45 13.99
N ALA A 352 -22.38 28.26 13.16
CA ALA A 352 -23.14 29.41 13.52
C ALA A 352 -24.19 29.66 12.43
#